data_c16af12c0741ca4fd6c01dbdcfd58799
#
_entry.id   c16af12c0741ca4fd6c01dbdcfd58799
#
_cell.length_a   1.000
_cell.length_b   1.000
_cell.length_c   1.000
_cell.angle_alpha   90.00
_cell.angle_beta   90.00
_cell.angle_gamma   90.00
#
_symmetry.space_group_name_H-M   'P 1'
#
loop_
_entity.id
_entity.type
_entity.pdbx_description
1 polymer ?
#
loop_
_entity_poly.entity_id
_entity_poly.type
_entity_poly.pdbx_seq_one_letter_code
_entity_poly.pdbx_strand_id
1 'polypeptide(L)'
;MDKKLCKLLISLCLMISVEVANALEFKDVPVAGKVIIGGEKNELKLNGVGMRTKFFFDIYVGALYLKRAENTSEGVLSQNAPKRLAMHFVYDEVPAEKLVAGWNEGFESNLSDEQLVSLAEQINTFNAMFETVRAGDEILLDYLPEQGTRVTIKGEVKGLIEGKGFNDALLNIWLGDEPADEDLKEAMLNTGD
;
A
#
# COMPACT_ATOMS: atom_id res chain seq x y z
N MET A 1 60.26 -36.52 -20.96
CA MET A 1 59.28 -35.99 -21.97
C MET A 1 57.96 -35.69 -21.25
N ASP A 2 57.87 -34.50 -20.70
CA ASP A 2 56.77 -34.11 -19.77
C ASP A 2 55.70 -33.30 -20.51
N LYS A 3 54.53 -33.84 -20.55
CA LYS A 3 53.35 -33.13 -21.07
C LYS A 3 52.70 -32.34 -19.94
N LYS A 4 52.99 -31.04 -19.85
CA LYS A 4 52.30 -30.11 -18.95
C LYS A 4 50.87 -29.89 -19.45
N LEU A 5 49.93 -30.43 -18.73
CA LEU A 5 48.48 -30.24 -18.92
C LEU A 5 48.08 -28.86 -18.37
N CYS A 6 47.87 -27.92 -19.28
CA CYS A 6 47.42 -26.57 -18.95
C CYS A 6 45.91 -26.67 -18.60
N LYS A 7 45.57 -26.62 -17.31
CA LYS A 7 44.22 -26.50 -16.85
C LYS A 7 43.72 -25.04 -16.98
N LEU A 8 42.95 -24.78 -18.00
CA LEU A 8 42.26 -23.50 -18.19
C LEU A 8 41.07 -23.45 -17.22
N LEU A 9 41.26 -22.73 -16.13
CA LEU A 9 40.18 -22.38 -15.21
C LEU A 9 39.34 -21.27 -15.85
N ILE A 10 38.21 -21.62 -16.46
CA ILE A 10 37.19 -20.66 -16.87
C ILE A 10 36.44 -20.27 -15.61
N SER A 11 36.79 -19.12 -15.06
CA SER A 11 36.03 -18.47 -13.99
C SER A 11 34.74 -17.92 -14.62
N LEU A 12 33.61 -18.63 -14.43
CA LEU A 12 32.28 -18.17 -14.78
C LEU A 12 31.89 -17.10 -13.77
N CYS A 13 32.16 -15.84 -14.09
CA CYS A 13 31.61 -14.71 -13.35
C CYS A 13 30.08 -14.67 -13.60
N LEU A 14 29.31 -15.20 -12.66
CA LEU A 14 27.86 -15.06 -12.63
C LEU A 14 27.58 -13.58 -12.34
N MET A 15 27.34 -12.78 -13.38
CA MET A 15 26.82 -11.43 -13.21
C MET A 15 25.39 -11.56 -12.71
N ILE A 16 25.20 -11.43 -11.41
CA ILE A 16 23.87 -11.19 -10.83
C ILE A 16 23.53 -9.75 -11.24
N SER A 17 22.73 -9.61 -12.30
CA SER A 17 22.06 -8.35 -12.61
C SER A 17 21.06 -8.10 -11.48
N VAL A 18 21.44 -7.25 -10.53
CA VAL A 18 20.49 -6.62 -9.63
C VAL A 18 19.64 -5.71 -10.51
N GLU A 19 18.43 -6.15 -10.84
CA GLU A 19 17.43 -5.22 -11.39
C GLU A 19 17.19 -4.18 -10.30
N VAL A 20 17.75 -3.00 -10.50
CA VAL A 20 17.40 -1.81 -9.73
C VAL A 20 15.95 -1.54 -10.10
N ALA A 21 15.01 -1.97 -9.25
CA ALA A 21 13.63 -1.55 -9.35
C ALA A 21 13.67 -0.02 -9.44
N ASN A 22 13.09 0.56 -10.52
CA ASN A 22 12.97 2.00 -10.68
C ASN A 22 12.13 2.52 -9.51
N ALA A 23 12.80 2.92 -8.43
CA ALA A 23 12.16 3.64 -7.34
C ALA A 23 12.05 5.10 -7.77
N LEU A 24 10.85 5.63 -7.73
CA LEU A 24 10.59 7.06 -7.81
C LEU A 24 10.90 7.63 -6.41
N GLU A 25 11.61 8.74 -6.35
CA GLU A 25 11.79 9.47 -5.10
C GLU A 25 10.68 10.53 -4.98
N PHE A 26 9.84 10.42 -3.97
CA PHE A 26 8.79 11.39 -3.68
C PHE A 26 9.05 12.03 -2.31
N LYS A 27 9.46 13.32 -2.28
CA LYS A 27 9.81 14.06 -1.06
C LYS A 27 10.78 13.25 -0.16
N ASP A 28 11.90 12.80 -0.71
CA ASP A 28 12.94 12.00 -0.03
C ASP A 28 12.48 10.59 0.42
N VAL A 29 11.28 10.14 0.03
CA VAL A 29 10.78 8.78 0.29
C VAL A 29 10.90 7.94 -0.99
N PRO A 30 11.62 6.80 -0.95
CA PRO A 30 11.69 5.88 -2.09
C PRO A 30 10.35 5.17 -2.29
N VAL A 31 9.72 5.35 -3.46
CA VAL A 31 8.46 4.73 -3.83
C VAL A 31 8.71 3.81 -5.03
N ALA A 32 8.42 2.53 -4.89
CA ALA A 32 8.61 1.58 -5.98
C ALA A 32 7.66 1.86 -7.14
N GLY A 33 8.16 1.90 -8.39
CA GLY A 33 7.30 2.03 -9.58
C GLY A 33 6.42 0.81 -9.82
N LYS A 34 6.81 -0.37 -9.25
CA LYS A 34 6.09 -1.64 -9.35
C LYS A 34 6.26 -2.44 -8.06
N VAL A 35 5.25 -3.23 -7.73
CA VAL A 35 5.26 -4.16 -6.59
C VAL A 35 4.60 -5.49 -6.97
N ILE A 36 4.98 -6.56 -6.28
CA ILE A 36 4.35 -7.89 -6.42
C ILE A 36 3.66 -8.23 -5.11
N ILE A 37 2.38 -8.62 -5.16
CA ILE A 37 1.62 -8.99 -3.97
C ILE A 37 0.97 -10.38 -4.15
N GLY A 38 0.96 -11.20 -3.10
CA GLY A 38 0.23 -12.48 -3.11
C GLY A 38 0.68 -13.50 -4.17
N GLY A 39 1.85 -13.31 -4.80
CA GLY A 39 2.43 -14.22 -5.79
C GLY A 39 2.88 -13.53 -7.08
N GLU A 40 3.80 -14.14 -7.82
CA GLU A 40 4.52 -13.57 -8.99
C GLU A 40 3.60 -13.02 -10.10
N LYS A 41 2.39 -13.55 -10.24
CA LYS A 41 1.42 -13.12 -11.28
C LYS A 41 0.71 -11.80 -10.95
N ASN A 42 0.88 -11.29 -9.73
CA ASN A 42 0.22 -10.08 -9.27
C ASN A 42 1.21 -8.90 -9.21
N GLU A 43 1.88 -8.62 -10.32
CA GLU A 43 2.60 -7.37 -10.50
C GLU A 43 1.59 -6.22 -10.60
N LEU A 44 1.78 -5.21 -9.76
CA LEU A 44 1.03 -3.95 -9.74
C LEU A 44 1.97 -2.82 -10.12
N LYS A 45 1.43 -1.81 -10.78
CA LYS A 45 2.14 -0.57 -11.12
C LYS A 45 1.67 0.54 -10.20
N LEU A 46 2.55 1.47 -9.90
CA LEU A 46 2.18 2.71 -9.23
C LEU A 46 1.13 3.44 -10.08
N ASN A 47 -0.02 3.70 -9.48
CA ASN A 47 -1.10 4.49 -10.08
C ASN A 47 -0.92 5.97 -9.79
N GLY A 48 -0.63 6.29 -8.54
CA GLY A 48 -0.34 7.64 -8.10
C GLY A 48 0.21 7.66 -6.69
N VAL A 49 0.83 8.78 -6.33
CA VAL A 49 1.51 8.99 -5.05
C VAL A 49 1.35 10.43 -4.59
N GLY A 50 1.11 10.63 -3.30
CA GLY A 50 0.96 11.95 -2.71
C GLY A 50 1.31 11.97 -1.23
N MET A 51 1.34 13.18 -0.64
CA MET A 51 1.57 13.38 0.78
C MET A 51 0.24 13.55 1.50
N ARG A 52 0.05 12.79 2.58
CA ARG A 52 -1.00 13.08 3.55
C ARG A 52 -0.52 14.16 4.50
N THR A 53 -1.20 15.28 4.50
CA THR A 53 -0.93 16.37 5.42
C THR A 53 -2.09 16.54 6.41
N LYS A 54 -1.81 16.70 7.70
CA LYS A 54 -2.83 17.04 8.70
C LYS A 54 -2.42 18.35 9.38
N PHE A 55 -3.27 19.37 9.26
CA PHE A 55 -2.94 20.75 9.60
C PHE A 55 -1.74 21.26 8.80
N PHE A 56 -0.55 21.31 9.38
CA PHE A 56 0.69 21.74 8.72
C PHE A 56 1.79 20.69 8.76
N PHE A 57 1.44 19.46 9.15
CA PHE A 57 2.41 18.36 9.32
C PHE A 57 2.24 17.32 8.22
N ASP A 58 3.32 16.99 7.55
CA ASP A 58 3.40 15.83 6.66
C ASP A 58 3.40 14.57 7.53
N ILE A 59 2.45 13.67 7.28
CA ILE A 59 2.23 12.48 8.12
C ILE A 59 2.82 11.24 7.44
N TYR A 60 2.43 10.98 6.19
CA TYR A 60 2.96 9.87 5.40
C TYR A 60 2.84 10.14 3.90
N VAL A 61 3.70 9.51 3.13
CA VAL A 61 3.55 9.37 1.68
C VAL A 61 2.61 8.21 1.43
N GLY A 62 1.48 8.47 0.78
CA GLY A 62 0.50 7.46 0.37
C GLY A 62 0.67 7.11 -1.10
N ALA A 63 0.75 5.81 -1.43
CA ALA A 63 0.91 5.32 -2.79
C ALA A 63 -0.14 4.26 -3.11
N LEU A 64 -0.83 4.43 -4.25
CA LEU A 64 -1.80 3.47 -4.77
C LEU A 64 -1.17 2.66 -5.90
N TYR A 65 -1.26 1.33 -5.80
CA TYR A 65 -0.78 0.41 -6.84
C TYR A 65 -1.93 -0.42 -7.39
N LEU A 66 -2.05 -0.43 -8.71
CA LEU A 66 -3.12 -1.12 -9.43
C LEU A 66 -2.55 -2.02 -10.54
N LYS A 67 -3.34 -3.00 -10.96
CA LYS A 67 -3.02 -3.86 -12.11
C LYS A 67 -3.20 -3.10 -13.45
N ARG A 68 -4.16 -2.18 -13.49
CA ARG A 68 -4.44 -1.28 -14.62
C ARG A 68 -4.63 0.12 -14.05
N ALA A 69 -4.02 1.10 -14.70
CA ALA A 69 -4.16 2.50 -14.32
C ALA A 69 -5.65 2.91 -14.30
N GLU A 70 -6.01 3.73 -13.33
CA GLU A 70 -7.37 4.21 -13.12
C GLU A 70 -7.33 5.61 -12.47
N ASN A 71 -8.11 6.53 -13.01
CA ASN A 71 -8.12 7.92 -12.58
C ASN A 71 -9.42 8.36 -11.90
N THR A 72 -10.29 7.40 -11.59
CA THR A 72 -11.55 7.64 -10.86
C THR A 72 -11.67 6.73 -9.65
N SER A 73 -12.25 7.24 -8.57
CA SER A 73 -12.54 6.44 -7.37
C SER A 73 -13.43 5.25 -7.70
N GLU A 74 -14.51 5.48 -8.47
CA GLU A 74 -15.43 4.43 -8.89
C GLU A 74 -14.71 3.33 -9.69
N GLY A 75 -13.84 3.73 -10.62
CA GLY A 75 -13.04 2.79 -11.41
C GLY A 75 -12.11 1.94 -10.55
N VAL A 76 -11.46 2.52 -9.52
CA VAL A 76 -10.62 1.77 -8.58
C VAL A 76 -11.46 0.81 -7.73
N LEU A 77 -12.56 1.27 -7.15
CA LEU A 77 -13.41 0.50 -6.25
C LEU A 77 -14.14 -0.64 -6.99
N SER A 78 -14.62 -0.40 -8.22
CA SER A 78 -15.33 -1.41 -9.01
C SER A 78 -14.46 -2.60 -9.41
N GLN A 79 -13.13 -2.45 -9.49
CA GLN A 79 -12.22 -3.51 -9.88
C GLN A 79 -12.13 -4.60 -8.80
N ASN A 80 -12.50 -5.84 -9.15
CA ASN A 80 -12.19 -7.01 -8.33
C ASN A 80 -10.83 -7.60 -8.75
N ALA A 81 -9.77 -6.81 -8.54
CA ALA A 81 -8.40 -7.14 -8.90
C ALA A 81 -7.44 -6.83 -7.75
N PRO A 82 -6.28 -7.48 -7.67
CA PRO A 82 -5.26 -7.13 -6.68
C PRO A 82 -4.93 -5.64 -6.72
N LYS A 83 -4.83 -5.03 -5.56
CA LYS A 83 -4.44 -3.63 -5.37
C LYS A 83 -3.70 -3.45 -4.05
N ARG A 84 -2.84 -2.46 -3.95
CA ARG A 84 -2.14 -2.07 -2.72
C ARG A 84 -2.32 -0.60 -2.47
N LEU A 85 -2.60 -0.25 -1.24
CA LEU A 85 -2.37 1.06 -0.69
C LEU A 85 -1.19 0.96 0.29
N ALA A 86 -0.14 1.75 0.04
CA ALA A 86 1.04 1.83 0.90
C ALA A 86 1.09 3.19 1.59
N MET A 87 1.48 3.20 2.86
CA MET A 87 1.72 4.40 3.64
C MET A 87 3.13 4.35 4.21
N HIS A 88 3.99 5.28 3.77
CA HIS A 88 5.35 5.43 4.26
C HIS A 88 5.38 6.63 5.21
N PHE A 89 5.50 6.37 6.50
CA PHE A 89 5.40 7.41 7.52
C PHE A 89 6.65 8.30 7.54
N VAL A 90 6.42 9.62 7.60
CA VAL A 90 7.47 10.64 7.68
C VAL A 90 7.36 11.46 8.96
N TYR A 91 6.21 11.44 9.65
CA TYR A 91 6.03 12.11 10.93
C TYR A 91 6.73 11.33 12.06
N ASP A 92 7.32 12.05 13.01
CA ASP A 92 8.16 11.47 14.07
C ASP A 92 7.51 10.27 14.77
N GLU A 93 6.25 10.39 15.20
CA GLU A 93 5.50 9.32 15.84
C GLU A 93 4.00 9.53 15.67
N VAL A 94 3.29 8.48 15.24
CA VAL A 94 1.82 8.42 15.23
C VAL A 94 1.39 7.27 16.15
N PRO A 95 0.84 7.58 17.34
CA PRO A 95 0.36 6.59 18.29
C PRO A 95 -0.74 5.71 17.70
N ALA A 96 -0.80 4.43 18.12
CA ALA A 96 -1.80 3.46 17.66
C ALA A 96 -3.24 4.00 17.77
N GLU A 97 -3.57 4.63 18.89
CA GLU A 97 -4.90 5.20 19.12
C GLU A 97 -5.24 6.35 18.15
N LYS A 98 -4.23 7.08 17.65
CA LYS A 98 -4.44 8.12 16.63
C LYS A 98 -4.65 7.54 15.24
N LEU A 99 -3.98 6.44 14.91
CA LEU A 99 -4.25 5.69 13.68
C LEU A 99 -5.67 5.15 13.69
N VAL A 100 -6.05 4.43 14.76
CA VAL A 100 -7.39 3.85 14.91
C VAL A 100 -8.48 4.91 14.89
N ALA A 101 -8.26 6.04 15.56
CA ALA A 101 -9.20 7.16 15.51
C ALA A 101 -9.38 7.71 14.08
N GLY A 102 -8.27 7.80 13.32
CA GLY A 102 -8.33 8.24 11.91
C GLY A 102 -9.05 7.25 11.00
N TRP A 103 -8.88 5.93 11.23
CA TRP A 103 -9.62 4.91 10.49
C TRP A 103 -11.12 4.98 10.79
N ASN A 104 -11.50 5.10 12.05
CA ASN A 104 -12.91 5.20 12.45
C ASN A 104 -13.54 6.47 11.87
N GLU A 105 -12.88 7.63 11.97
CA GLU A 105 -13.33 8.88 11.35
C GLU A 105 -13.58 8.69 9.85
N GLY A 106 -12.64 8.03 9.13
CA GLY A 106 -12.76 7.78 7.71
C GLY A 106 -13.89 6.80 7.35
N PHE A 107 -14.13 5.76 8.15
CA PHE A 107 -15.28 4.87 7.97
C PHE A 107 -16.60 5.61 8.23
N GLU A 108 -16.70 6.34 9.33
CA GLU A 108 -17.92 7.09 9.71
C GLU A 108 -18.27 8.16 8.68
N SER A 109 -17.28 8.82 8.07
CA SER A 109 -17.51 9.86 7.06
C SER A 109 -17.97 9.32 5.70
N ASN A 110 -17.66 8.05 5.38
CA ASN A 110 -17.89 7.50 4.03
C ASN A 110 -18.87 6.33 3.98
N LEU A 111 -19.33 5.82 5.10
CA LEU A 111 -20.23 4.68 5.15
C LEU A 111 -21.57 5.06 5.76
N SER A 112 -22.66 4.43 5.31
CA SER A 112 -23.96 4.54 5.97
C SER A 112 -23.98 3.79 7.30
N ASP A 113 -24.91 4.13 8.19
CA ASP A 113 -25.11 3.42 9.47
C ASP A 113 -25.29 1.91 9.27
N GLU A 114 -26.01 1.51 8.22
CA GLU A 114 -26.21 0.09 7.89
C GLU A 114 -24.89 -0.61 7.52
N GLN A 115 -24.05 0.08 6.74
CA GLN A 115 -22.73 -0.45 6.37
C GLN A 115 -21.80 -0.54 7.58
N LEU A 116 -21.78 0.48 8.45
CA LEU A 116 -21.01 0.47 9.69
C LEU A 116 -21.42 -0.70 10.60
N VAL A 117 -22.73 -0.94 10.75
CA VAL A 117 -23.24 -2.08 11.52
C VAL A 117 -22.84 -3.41 10.87
N SER A 118 -22.97 -3.55 9.55
CA SER A 118 -22.65 -4.79 8.83
C SER A 118 -21.16 -5.14 8.85
N LEU A 119 -20.27 -4.14 8.91
CA LEU A 119 -18.83 -4.29 8.91
C LEU A 119 -18.20 -4.17 10.30
N ALA A 120 -18.99 -4.01 11.36
CA ALA A 120 -18.50 -3.70 12.70
C ALA A 120 -17.45 -4.71 13.22
N GLU A 121 -17.64 -6.01 13.00
CA GLU A 121 -16.69 -7.05 13.41
C GLU A 121 -15.37 -6.93 12.64
N GLN A 122 -15.43 -6.68 11.34
CA GLN A 122 -14.27 -6.52 10.48
C GLN A 122 -13.50 -5.24 10.82
N ILE A 123 -14.18 -4.13 11.06
CA ILE A 123 -13.59 -2.86 11.51
C ILE A 123 -12.90 -3.04 12.86
N ASN A 124 -13.54 -3.71 13.83
CA ASN A 124 -12.92 -3.98 15.12
C ASN A 124 -11.68 -4.86 14.99
N THR A 125 -11.74 -5.91 14.17
CA THR A 125 -10.59 -6.79 13.90
C THR A 125 -9.45 -6.02 13.23
N PHE A 126 -9.76 -5.16 12.27
CA PHE A 126 -8.80 -4.28 11.60
C PHE A 126 -8.13 -3.33 12.60
N ASN A 127 -8.92 -2.63 13.41
CA ASN A 127 -8.43 -1.69 14.41
C ASN A 127 -7.48 -2.33 15.43
N ALA A 128 -7.71 -3.59 15.80
CA ALA A 128 -6.88 -4.33 16.75
C ALA A 128 -5.47 -4.68 16.21
N MET A 129 -5.22 -4.54 14.90
CA MET A 129 -3.92 -4.87 14.29
C MET A 129 -2.88 -3.75 14.44
N PHE A 130 -3.30 -2.52 14.76
CA PHE A 130 -2.41 -1.37 14.68
C PHE A 130 -1.60 -1.15 15.96
N GLU A 131 -0.40 -0.68 15.75
CA GLU A 131 0.55 -0.27 16.76
C GLU A 131 1.11 1.11 16.42
N THR A 132 1.78 1.76 17.37
CA THR A 132 2.47 3.04 17.14
C THR A 132 3.48 2.91 16.00
N VAL A 133 3.42 3.84 15.02
CA VAL A 133 4.37 3.93 13.91
C VAL A 133 5.19 5.23 14.01
N ARG A 134 6.36 5.21 13.39
CA ARG A 134 7.33 6.32 13.38
C ARG A 134 7.80 6.63 11.98
N ALA A 135 8.51 7.73 11.82
CA ALA A 135 9.19 8.04 10.58
C ALA A 135 10.07 6.86 10.13
N GLY A 136 9.91 6.47 8.86
CA GLY A 136 10.55 5.29 8.25
C GLY A 136 9.75 4.00 8.35
N ASP A 137 8.69 3.94 9.17
CA ASP A 137 7.79 2.79 9.22
C ASP A 137 6.83 2.76 8.03
N GLU A 138 6.37 1.57 7.67
CA GLU A 138 5.45 1.35 6.56
C GLU A 138 4.21 0.55 7.00
N ILE A 139 3.06 0.94 6.47
CA ILE A 139 1.82 0.15 6.52
C ILE A 139 1.41 -0.19 5.08
N LEU A 140 1.19 -1.47 4.81
CA LEU A 140 0.71 -1.98 3.53
C LEU A 140 -0.68 -2.60 3.70
N LEU A 141 -1.60 -2.18 2.85
CA LEU A 141 -2.96 -2.72 2.75
C LEU A 141 -3.09 -3.37 1.38
N ASP A 142 -2.98 -4.70 1.33
CA ASP A 142 -3.00 -5.48 0.10
C ASP A 142 -4.35 -6.16 -0.09
N TYR A 143 -5.13 -5.75 -1.07
CA TYR A 143 -6.29 -6.51 -1.48
C TYR A 143 -5.92 -7.67 -2.39
N LEU A 144 -6.34 -8.86 -2.02
CA LEU A 144 -6.20 -10.09 -2.78
C LEU A 144 -7.60 -10.63 -3.05
N PRO A 145 -8.08 -10.65 -4.32
CA PRO A 145 -9.39 -11.20 -4.66
C PRO A 145 -9.59 -12.59 -4.04
N GLU A 146 -10.80 -12.87 -3.59
CA GLU A 146 -11.20 -14.14 -2.94
C GLU A 146 -10.57 -14.40 -1.56
N GLN A 147 -9.60 -13.61 -1.14
CA GLN A 147 -9.01 -13.67 0.20
C GLN A 147 -9.47 -12.50 1.07
N GLY A 148 -9.29 -11.27 0.59
CA GLY A 148 -9.60 -10.07 1.33
C GLY A 148 -8.42 -9.10 1.41
N THR A 149 -8.39 -8.28 2.45
CA THR A 149 -7.37 -7.26 2.70
C THR A 149 -6.36 -7.73 3.72
N ARG A 150 -5.12 -7.94 3.29
CA ARG A 150 -3.98 -8.25 4.16
C ARG A 150 -3.37 -6.96 4.68
N VAL A 151 -3.16 -6.90 5.99
CA VAL A 151 -2.52 -5.79 6.69
C VAL A 151 -1.09 -6.20 7.04
N THR A 152 -0.11 -5.40 6.59
CA THR A 152 1.30 -5.55 6.94
C THR A 152 1.79 -4.25 7.58
N ILE A 153 2.44 -4.33 8.74
CA ILE A 153 2.97 -3.17 9.47
C ILE A 153 4.44 -3.46 9.77
N LYS A 154 5.35 -2.54 9.40
CA LYS A 154 6.80 -2.69 9.64
C LYS A 154 7.36 -4.00 9.08
N GLY A 155 6.85 -4.45 7.93
CA GLY A 155 7.24 -5.70 7.29
C GLY A 155 6.62 -6.97 7.88
N GLU A 156 5.83 -6.88 8.97
CA GLU A 156 5.16 -8.02 9.60
C GLU A 156 3.69 -8.08 9.19
N VAL A 157 3.22 -9.25 8.73
CA VAL A 157 1.80 -9.48 8.44
C VAL A 157 1.03 -9.59 9.76
N LYS A 158 0.12 -8.65 10.01
CA LYS A 158 -0.70 -8.60 11.23
C LYS A 158 -1.99 -9.40 11.09
N GLY A 159 -2.54 -9.50 9.89
CA GLY A 159 -3.77 -10.27 9.66
C GLY A 159 -4.33 -10.10 8.25
N LEU A 160 -5.49 -10.73 8.06
CA LEU A 160 -6.28 -10.71 6.85
C LEU A 160 -7.74 -10.46 7.23
N ILE A 161 -8.38 -9.50 6.56
CA ILE A 161 -9.81 -9.24 6.68
C ILE A 161 -10.49 -9.71 5.39
N GLU A 162 -11.37 -10.67 5.49
CA GLU A 162 -12.03 -11.29 4.34
C GLU A 162 -13.03 -10.33 3.65
N GLY A 163 -13.20 -10.55 2.36
CA GLY A 163 -14.25 -9.96 1.54
C GLY A 163 -13.88 -8.64 0.87
N LYS A 164 -14.46 -8.46 -0.33
CA LYS A 164 -14.31 -7.23 -1.13
C LYS A 164 -14.99 -6.04 -0.46
N GLY A 165 -16.16 -6.25 0.15
CA GLY A 165 -16.93 -5.17 0.77
C GLY A 165 -16.15 -4.41 1.83
N PHE A 166 -15.36 -5.11 2.66
CA PHE A 166 -14.49 -4.45 3.62
C PHE A 166 -13.36 -3.67 2.91
N ASN A 167 -12.75 -4.24 1.87
CA ASN A 167 -11.71 -3.52 1.12
C ASN A 167 -12.25 -2.23 0.50
N ASP A 168 -13.43 -2.28 -0.10
CA ASP A 168 -14.05 -1.10 -0.72
C ASP A 168 -14.36 -0.04 0.35
N ALA A 169 -14.91 -0.45 1.49
CA ALA A 169 -15.15 0.44 2.62
C ALA A 169 -13.84 1.08 3.14
N LEU A 170 -12.78 0.28 3.27
CA LEU A 170 -11.47 0.75 3.71
C LEU A 170 -10.86 1.75 2.73
N LEU A 171 -10.91 1.49 1.42
CA LEU A 171 -10.37 2.39 0.41
C LEU A 171 -11.14 3.72 0.33
N ASN A 172 -12.41 3.77 0.72
CA ASN A 172 -13.17 5.01 0.79
C ASN A 172 -12.60 6.02 1.79
N ILE A 173 -11.78 5.59 2.75
CA ILE A 173 -11.04 6.51 3.65
C ILE A 173 -10.15 7.47 2.83
N TRP A 174 -9.61 7.02 1.69
CA TRP A 174 -8.74 7.83 0.83
C TRP A 174 -9.40 8.25 -0.47
N LEU A 175 -10.34 7.46 -1.00
CA LEU A 175 -10.91 7.64 -2.33
C LEU A 175 -12.41 7.97 -2.33
N GLY A 176 -13.04 7.99 -1.16
CA GLY A 176 -14.47 8.29 -0.99
C GLY A 176 -14.81 9.76 -1.18
N ASP A 177 -16.08 10.11 -0.91
CA ASP A 177 -16.58 11.47 -1.05
C ASP A 177 -16.00 12.41 0.02
N GLU A 178 -15.74 11.87 1.23
CA GLU A 178 -15.12 12.58 2.34
C GLU A 178 -13.74 11.95 2.65
N PRO A 179 -12.72 12.16 1.78
CA PRO A 179 -11.45 11.50 1.95
C PRO A 179 -10.65 12.08 3.13
N ALA A 180 -9.74 11.28 3.65
CA ALA A 180 -8.85 11.73 4.72
C ALA A 180 -8.00 12.96 4.31
N ASP A 181 -7.76 13.16 3.01
CA ASP A 181 -7.02 14.29 2.43
C ASP A 181 -7.32 14.34 0.92
N GLU A 182 -7.89 15.47 0.45
CA GLU A 182 -8.30 15.63 -0.95
C GLU A 182 -7.09 15.69 -1.91
N ASP A 183 -6.03 16.41 -1.52
CA ASP A 183 -4.82 16.51 -2.34
C ASP A 183 -4.16 15.13 -2.52
N LEU A 184 -4.18 14.30 -1.48
CA LEU A 184 -3.69 12.92 -1.56
C LEU A 184 -4.57 12.06 -2.46
N LYS A 185 -5.90 12.19 -2.36
CA LYS A 185 -6.84 11.48 -3.26
C LYS A 185 -6.58 11.83 -4.71
N GLU A 186 -6.51 13.13 -5.04
CA GLU A 186 -6.20 13.59 -6.40
C GLU A 186 -4.84 13.05 -6.88
N ALA A 187 -3.81 13.08 -6.03
CA ALA A 187 -2.49 12.57 -6.37
C ALA A 187 -2.48 11.05 -6.60
N MET A 188 -3.24 10.26 -5.81
CA MET A 188 -3.36 8.81 -5.98
C MET A 188 -4.10 8.42 -7.27
N LEU A 189 -5.02 9.27 -7.75
CA LEU A 189 -5.79 9.08 -8.97
C LEU A 189 -5.13 9.74 -10.21
N ASN A 190 -4.04 10.47 -10.02
CA ASN A 190 -3.29 11.07 -11.12
C ASN A 190 -2.34 10.04 -11.72
N THR A 191 -2.72 9.50 -12.89
CA THR A 191 -1.96 8.45 -13.60
C THR A 191 -0.72 8.95 -14.34
N GLY A 192 -0.43 10.27 -14.28
CA GLY A 192 0.81 10.85 -14.86
C GLY A 192 0.84 10.86 -16.38
N ASP A 193 -0.34 10.87 -17.05
CA ASP A 193 -0.44 11.02 -18.52
C ASP A 193 -0.22 12.46 -18.98
#